data_485184a7a529295abda200c46bdf0419
#
_entry.id   485184a7a529295abda200c46bdf0419
#
_cell.length_a   1.000
_cell.length_b   1.000
_cell.length_c   1.000
_cell.angle_alpha   90.00
_cell.angle_beta   90.00
_cell.angle_gamma   90.00
#
_symmetry.space_group_name_H-M   'P 1'
#
loop_
_entity.id
_entity.type
_entity.pdbx_description
1 polymer ?
#
loop_
_entity_poly.entity_id
_entity_poly.type
_entity_poly.pdbx_seq_one_letter_code
_entity_poly.pdbx_strand_id
1 'polypeptide(L)'
;MRIASSIVLTSLAVSGCSRHAPDKMSFFVTSVATGSGGSLGGLAGADAHCQRLAEAAGSRGRQWRAYLSAAAETGQPAVNARDRIGKGPWLNSRGIQIAANLEELHGANNNIGTMTVLPENGQRAPFPHDILTGSNPDGTLAVGDMTCRNWNSTSGYAMFGHSDRQGGRGNAGSWNSAHQSEGCTTAAFRETGGSGLFYCFAAQ
;
A
#
# COMPACT_ATOMS: atom_id res chain seq x y z
N MET A 1 2.73 41.27 -60.07
CA MET A 1 3.48 40.27 -59.29
C MET A 1 3.00 40.38 -57.85
N ARG A 2 2.10 39.47 -57.42
CA ARG A 2 1.53 39.48 -56.08
C ARG A 2 2.20 38.38 -55.28
N ILE A 3 2.88 38.75 -54.20
CA ILE A 3 3.54 37.81 -53.26
C ILE A 3 2.51 37.43 -52.19
N ALA A 4 2.13 36.16 -52.15
CA ALA A 4 1.29 35.65 -51.11
C ALA A 4 2.17 35.17 -49.92
N SER A 5 2.03 35.83 -48.77
CA SER A 5 2.65 35.39 -47.50
C SER A 5 1.79 34.34 -46.83
N SER A 6 2.30 33.14 -46.78
CA SER A 6 1.68 32.03 -45.99
C SER A 6 2.09 32.12 -44.53
N ILE A 7 1.11 32.34 -43.66
CA ILE A 7 1.31 32.30 -42.22
C ILE A 7 1.16 30.83 -41.77
N VAL A 8 2.24 30.24 -41.29
CA VAL A 8 2.24 28.92 -40.66
C VAL A 8 1.86 29.09 -39.17
N LEU A 9 0.66 28.68 -38.80
CA LEU A 9 0.26 28.58 -37.40
C LEU A 9 0.84 27.29 -36.82
N THR A 10 1.86 27.41 -35.98
CA THR A 10 2.34 26.30 -35.14
C THR A 10 1.45 26.19 -33.90
N SER A 11 0.64 25.15 -33.85
CA SER A 11 -0.13 24.77 -32.64
C SER A 11 0.79 24.13 -31.60
N LEU A 12 1.05 24.86 -30.51
CA LEU A 12 1.68 24.29 -29.31
C LEU A 12 0.67 23.37 -28.60
N ALA A 13 0.89 22.06 -28.67
CA ALA A 13 0.19 21.08 -27.85
C ALA A 13 0.68 21.25 -26.40
N VAL A 14 -0.14 21.84 -25.56
CA VAL A 14 0.08 21.86 -24.11
C VAL A 14 -0.26 20.46 -23.57
N SER A 15 0.76 19.59 -23.41
CA SER A 15 0.63 18.36 -22.65
C SER A 15 0.33 18.72 -21.20
N GLY A 16 -0.93 18.58 -20.81
CA GLY A 16 -1.37 18.72 -19.43
C GLY A 16 -0.77 17.59 -18.59
N CYS A 17 0.42 17.76 -18.05
CA CYS A 17 0.96 16.93 -16.99
C CYS A 17 0.06 17.08 -15.77
N SER A 18 -0.72 16.06 -15.47
CA SER A 18 -1.45 15.94 -14.19
C SER A 18 -0.41 16.01 -13.08
N ARG A 19 -0.32 17.16 -12.41
CA ARG A 19 0.63 17.36 -11.30
C ARG A 19 0.13 16.54 -10.10
N HIS A 20 0.57 15.29 -10.00
CA HIS A 20 0.62 14.59 -8.72
C HIS A 20 1.50 15.41 -7.78
N ALA A 21 1.12 15.51 -6.51
CA ALA A 21 1.93 16.18 -5.50
C ALA A 21 2.86 15.15 -4.81
N PRO A 22 3.91 14.66 -5.48
CA PRO A 22 4.75 13.57 -4.98
C PRO A 22 5.45 13.94 -3.67
N ASP A 23 5.71 15.22 -3.45
CA ASP A 23 6.39 15.72 -2.25
C ASP A 23 5.54 15.64 -0.98
N LYS A 24 4.21 15.50 -1.11
CA LYS A 24 3.29 15.38 0.02
C LYS A 24 2.83 13.95 0.27
N MET A 25 2.94 13.06 -0.71
CA MET A 25 2.53 11.66 -0.53
C MET A 25 3.32 11.01 0.60
N SER A 26 2.61 10.38 1.51
CA SER A 26 3.19 9.61 2.63
C SER A 26 2.44 8.29 2.89
N PHE A 27 1.47 7.95 2.03
CA PHE A 27 0.71 6.70 2.05
C PHE A 27 0.29 6.30 0.63
N PHE A 28 0.38 5.01 0.31
CA PHE A 28 -0.22 4.40 -0.87
C PHE A 28 -0.40 2.88 -0.68
N VAL A 29 -1.23 2.26 -1.52
CA VAL A 29 -1.22 0.81 -1.73
C VAL A 29 -0.36 0.51 -2.96
N THR A 30 0.42 -0.57 -2.95
CA THR A 30 1.26 -0.92 -4.10
C THR A 30 0.41 -1.14 -5.36
N SER A 31 0.80 -0.54 -6.49
CA SER A 31 0.10 -0.74 -7.78
C SER A 31 0.33 -2.13 -8.36
N VAL A 32 1.43 -2.76 -7.98
CA VAL A 32 1.84 -4.09 -8.43
C VAL A 32 2.37 -4.91 -7.25
N ALA A 33 2.10 -6.22 -7.28
CA ALA A 33 2.67 -7.17 -6.34
C ALA A 33 4.11 -7.51 -6.72
N THR A 34 4.86 -8.11 -5.79
CA THR A 34 6.21 -8.64 -6.06
C THR A 34 6.22 -9.86 -6.99
N GLY A 35 5.05 -10.49 -7.19
CA GLY A 35 4.88 -11.66 -8.07
C GLY A 35 5.07 -13.02 -7.39
N SER A 36 5.49 -13.05 -6.12
CA SER A 36 5.85 -14.28 -5.40
C SER A 36 4.87 -14.63 -4.25
N GLY A 37 3.62 -14.20 -4.34
CA GLY A 37 2.63 -14.39 -3.27
C GLY A 37 3.10 -13.71 -1.97
N GLY A 38 3.14 -14.47 -0.87
CA GLY A 38 3.63 -14.01 0.43
C GLY A 38 5.15 -14.03 0.60
N SER A 39 5.91 -14.53 -0.39
CA SER A 39 7.38 -14.49 -0.38
C SER A 39 7.88 -13.16 -0.92
N LEU A 40 7.92 -12.14 -0.05
CA LEU A 40 8.27 -10.77 -0.40
C LEU A 40 9.76 -10.47 -0.23
N GLY A 41 10.56 -11.43 0.25
CA GLY A 41 11.93 -11.21 0.72
C GLY A 41 11.97 -10.59 2.12
N GLY A 42 11.04 -10.99 2.97
CA GLY A 42 10.87 -10.47 4.33
C GLY A 42 10.40 -9.01 4.33
N LEU A 43 10.48 -8.41 5.52
CA LEU A 43 10.18 -6.98 5.67
C LEU A 43 11.11 -6.10 4.82
N ALA A 44 12.39 -6.49 4.69
CA ALA A 44 13.36 -5.72 3.91
C ALA A 44 13.01 -5.69 2.41
N GLY A 45 12.61 -6.82 1.84
CA GLY A 45 12.16 -6.90 0.44
C GLY A 45 10.88 -6.10 0.19
N ALA A 46 9.92 -6.18 1.10
CA ALA A 46 8.70 -5.38 1.04
C ALA A 46 8.98 -3.86 1.14
N ASP A 47 9.86 -3.44 2.04
CA ASP A 47 10.29 -2.05 2.16
C ASP A 47 10.97 -1.55 0.88
N ALA A 48 11.90 -2.34 0.35
CA ALA A 48 12.58 -2.01 -0.91
C ALA A 48 11.57 -1.88 -2.08
N HIS A 49 10.50 -2.68 -2.08
CA HIS A 49 9.43 -2.54 -3.07
C HIS A 49 8.65 -1.23 -2.90
N CYS A 50 8.26 -0.88 -1.66
CA CYS A 50 7.65 0.42 -1.35
C CYS A 50 8.53 1.59 -1.80
N GLN A 51 9.82 1.52 -1.48
CA GLN A 51 10.78 2.56 -1.83
C GLN A 51 10.87 2.77 -3.35
N ARG A 52 11.02 1.68 -4.12
CA ARG A 52 11.09 1.75 -5.58
C ARG A 52 9.83 2.35 -6.21
N LEU A 53 8.64 1.93 -5.76
CA LEU A 53 7.38 2.45 -6.28
C LEU A 53 7.22 3.95 -5.95
N ALA A 54 7.53 4.34 -4.72
CA ALA A 54 7.46 5.74 -4.31
C ALA A 54 8.43 6.62 -5.11
N GLU A 55 9.67 6.18 -5.33
CA GLU A 55 10.67 6.90 -6.13
C GLU A 55 10.26 7.00 -7.60
N ALA A 56 9.70 5.94 -8.17
CA ALA A 56 9.17 5.94 -9.53
C ALA A 56 8.01 6.94 -9.68
N ALA A 57 7.21 7.13 -8.64
CA ALA A 57 6.15 8.14 -8.57
C ALA A 57 6.67 9.56 -8.26
N GLY A 58 7.98 9.75 -8.08
CA GLY A 58 8.60 11.05 -7.87
C GLY A 58 8.84 11.44 -6.41
N SER A 59 8.57 10.56 -5.44
CA SER A 59 8.93 10.80 -4.03
C SER A 59 10.46 10.88 -3.87
N ARG A 60 10.94 11.85 -3.10
CA ARG A 60 12.38 12.05 -2.84
C ARG A 60 12.62 12.28 -1.35
N GLY A 61 13.76 11.79 -0.87
CA GLY A 61 14.23 12.07 0.49
C GLY A 61 13.42 11.43 1.62
N ARG A 62 12.48 10.55 1.31
CA ARG A 62 11.66 9.84 2.30
C ARG A 62 12.05 8.38 2.38
N GLN A 63 12.02 7.82 3.57
CA GLN A 63 12.14 6.38 3.80
C GLN A 63 10.73 5.76 3.79
N TRP A 64 10.53 4.76 2.93
CA TRP A 64 9.26 4.07 2.81
C TRP A 64 9.30 2.69 3.46
N ARG A 65 8.24 2.35 4.16
CA ARG A 65 8.07 1.08 4.87
C ARG A 65 6.75 0.42 4.49
N ALA A 66 6.79 -0.88 4.31
CA ALA A 66 5.59 -1.69 4.19
C ALA A 66 4.87 -1.78 5.55
N TYR A 67 3.56 -1.63 5.55
CA TYR A 67 2.72 -1.87 6.73
C TYR A 67 2.52 -3.37 6.90
N LEU A 68 3.52 -4.03 7.42
CA LEU A 68 3.55 -5.48 7.62
C LEU A 68 4.11 -5.79 9.02
N SER A 69 3.41 -6.65 9.77
CA SER A 69 3.94 -7.23 11.01
C SER A 69 4.79 -8.46 10.72
N ALA A 70 5.69 -8.83 11.62
CA ALA A 70 6.48 -10.04 11.54
C ALA A 70 6.67 -10.67 12.93
N ALA A 71 6.68 -12.01 13.00
CA ALA A 71 6.91 -12.75 14.23
C ALA A 71 8.37 -12.65 14.67
N ALA A 72 8.62 -12.88 15.96
CA ALA A 72 9.98 -12.99 16.48
C ALA A 72 10.73 -14.16 15.84
N GLU A 73 12.00 -13.95 15.56
CA GLU A 73 12.93 -14.99 15.12
C GLU A 73 14.16 -15.00 16.05
N THR A 74 15.03 -16.00 15.90
CA THR A 74 16.25 -16.10 16.71
C THR A 74 17.05 -14.81 16.62
N GLY A 75 17.19 -14.10 17.74
CA GLY A 75 17.93 -12.84 17.83
C GLY A 75 17.20 -11.61 17.30
N GLN A 76 15.92 -11.74 16.87
CA GLN A 76 15.12 -10.62 16.39
C GLN A 76 13.76 -10.62 17.12
N PRO A 77 13.35 -9.51 17.75
CA PRO A 77 12.04 -9.39 18.35
C PRO A 77 10.92 -9.39 17.30
N ALA A 78 9.70 -9.65 17.73
CA ALA A 78 8.52 -9.45 16.91
C ALA A 78 8.41 -7.96 16.49
N VAL A 79 7.86 -7.73 15.31
CA VAL A 79 7.69 -6.41 14.73
C VAL A 79 6.21 -6.14 14.50
N ASN A 80 5.67 -5.06 15.06
CA ASN A 80 4.33 -4.61 14.79
C ASN A 80 4.34 -3.65 13.59
N ALA A 81 3.38 -3.75 12.70
CA ALA A 81 3.28 -2.88 11.54
C ALA A 81 3.16 -1.39 11.95
N ARG A 82 2.39 -1.10 13.02
CA ARG A 82 2.21 0.26 13.54
C ARG A 82 3.50 0.94 13.98
N ASP A 83 4.49 0.18 14.43
CA ASP A 83 5.74 0.72 14.98
C ASP A 83 6.75 1.07 13.88
N ARG A 84 6.43 0.72 12.62
CA ARG A 84 7.33 0.87 11.45
C ARG A 84 7.07 2.12 10.62
N ILE A 85 5.91 2.73 10.75
CA ILE A 85 5.37 3.68 9.76
C ILE A 85 5.47 5.16 10.18
N GLY A 86 6.15 5.46 11.27
CA GLY A 86 6.25 6.84 11.77
C GLY A 86 5.00 7.28 12.55
N LYS A 87 4.76 8.59 12.62
CA LYS A 87 3.74 9.19 13.51
C LYS A 87 2.62 9.91 12.76
N GLY A 88 2.72 10.05 11.43
CA GLY A 88 1.79 10.83 10.61
C GLY A 88 2.13 12.33 10.55
N PRO A 89 1.28 13.19 9.97
CA PRO A 89 0.10 12.77 9.20
C PRO A 89 0.45 12.04 7.91
N TRP A 90 -0.46 11.18 7.46
CA TRP A 90 -0.28 10.47 6.19
C TRP A 90 -1.28 10.95 5.15
N LEU A 91 -0.76 11.22 3.95
CA LEU A 91 -1.52 11.68 2.80
C LEU A 91 -1.31 10.71 1.64
N ASN A 92 -2.39 10.44 0.91
CA ASN A 92 -2.31 9.61 -0.29
C ASN A 92 -1.64 10.36 -1.47
N SER A 93 -1.50 9.68 -2.60
CA SER A 93 -0.87 10.21 -3.82
C SER A 93 -1.58 11.43 -4.43
N ARG A 94 -2.79 11.78 -3.97
CA ARG A 94 -3.52 13.00 -4.35
C ARG A 94 -3.51 14.08 -3.26
N GLY A 95 -2.76 13.85 -2.17
CA GLY A 95 -2.68 14.79 -1.05
C GLY A 95 -3.88 14.76 -0.11
N ILE A 96 -4.74 13.73 -0.18
CA ILE A 96 -5.87 13.56 0.74
C ILE A 96 -5.34 12.90 2.01
N GLN A 97 -5.65 13.47 3.17
CA GLN A 97 -5.25 12.92 4.45
C GLN A 97 -5.97 11.60 4.76
N ILE A 98 -5.19 10.59 5.11
CA ILE A 98 -5.65 9.25 5.53
C ILE A 98 -5.86 9.21 7.05
N ALA A 99 -4.90 9.74 7.80
CA ALA A 99 -4.96 9.90 9.24
C ALA A 99 -3.94 10.94 9.71
N ALA A 100 -4.23 11.62 10.82
CA ALA A 100 -3.33 12.59 11.42
C ALA A 100 -2.22 11.93 12.26
N ASN A 101 -2.50 10.77 12.86
CA ASN A 101 -1.60 10.07 13.77
C ASN A 101 -1.96 8.57 13.87
N LEU A 102 -1.19 7.82 14.67
CA LEU A 102 -1.39 6.37 14.89
C LEU A 102 -2.74 6.03 15.53
N GLU A 103 -3.23 6.86 16.44
CA GLU A 103 -4.50 6.65 17.11
C GLU A 103 -5.66 6.76 16.12
N GLU A 104 -5.68 7.81 15.32
CA GLU A 104 -6.69 8.01 14.27
C GLU A 104 -6.58 6.89 13.21
N LEU A 105 -5.37 6.52 12.78
CA LEU A 105 -5.16 5.48 11.76
C LEU A 105 -5.76 4.13 12.18
N HIS A 106 -5.60 3.73 13.45
CA HIS A 106 -6.11 2.47 13.98
C HIS A 106 -7.49 2.62 14.64
N GLY A 107 -8.02 3.84 14.72
CA GLY A 107 -9.35 4.14 15.22
C GLY A 107 -10.45 4.08 14.16
N ALA A 108 -11.66 4.45 14.56
CA ALA A 108 -12.82 4.46 13.68
C ALA A 108 -12.82 5.62 12.65
N ASN A 109 -12.05 6.69 12.92
CA ASN A 109 -12.12 7.95 12.18
C ASN A 109 -11.06 8.09 11.08
N ASN A 110 -10.26 7.03 10.79
CA ASN A 110 -9.35 7.07 9.67
C ASN A 110 -10.11 7.17 8.33
N ASN A 111 -9.47 7.79 7.36
CA ASN A 111 -10.05 8.02 6.03
C ASN A 111 -9.60 6.95 5.00
N ILE A 112 -9.46 5.69 5.46
CA ILE A 112 -9.18 4.54 4.57
C ILE A 112 -10.47 4.02 3.98
N GLY A 113 -10.53 3.91 2.67
CA GLY A 113 -11.70 3.39 1.96
C GLY A 113 -11.56 3.49 0.45
N THR A 114 -12.59 3.05 -0.27
CA THR A 114 -12.61 2.94 -1.74
C THR A 114 -12.12 4.20 -2.47
N MET A 115 -12.38 5.40 -1.90
CA MET A 115 -12.07 6.66 -2.57
C MET A 115 -10.67 7.20 -2.26
N THR A 116 -10.05 6.73 -1.19
CA THR A 116 -8.84 7.32 -0.62
C THR A 116 -7.64 6.40 -0.64
N VAL A 117 -7.84 5.07 -0.69
CA VAL A 117 -6.77 4.12 -0.95
C VAL A 117 -6.42 4.17 -2.42
N LEU A 118 -5.27 4.76 -2.72
CA LEU A 118 -4.77 4.95 -4.06
C LEU A 118 -3.37 4.36 -4.19
N PRO A 119 -3.01 3.85 -5.38
CA PRO A 119 -1.62 3.50 -5.68
C PRO A 119 -0.70 4.74 -5.68
N GLU A 120 0.60 4.50 -5.70
CA GLU A 120 1.64 5.54 -5.75
C GLU A 120 1.51 6.47 -6.95
N ASN A 121 1.02 5.96 -8.09
CA ASN A 121 0.82 6.72 -9.32
C ASN A 121 -0.50 7.52 -9.33
N GLY A 122 -1.32 7.40 -8.29
CA GLY A 122 -2.61 8.09 -8.16
C GLY A 122 -3.70 7.63 -9.12
N GLN A 123 -3.45 6.59 -9.92
CA GLN A 123 -4.45 6.06 -10.84
C GLN A 123 -5.45 5.20 -10.10
N ARG A 124 -6.73 5.49 -10.30
CA ARG A 124 -7.80 4.61 -9.86
C ARG A 124 -7.93 3.47 -10.86
N ALA A 125 -7.60 2.28 -10.41
CA ALA A 125 -7.93 1.06 -11.12
C ALA A 125 -8.76 0.18 -10.18
N PRO A 126 -9.67 -0.66 -10.68
CA PRO A 126 -10.18 -1.74 -9.87
C PRO A 126 -8.98 -2.63 -9.53
N PHE A 127 -8.61 -2.65 -8.27
CA PHE A 127 -7.58 -3.57 -7.77
C PHE A 127 -8.18 -4.43 -6.65
N PRO A 128 -7.57 -5.59 -6.38
CA PRO A 128 -7.99 -6.47 -5.31
C PRO A 128 -8.09 -5.72 -3.98
N HIS A 129 -9.13 -5.99 -3.22
CA HIS A 129 -9.38 -5.26 -1.97
C HIS A 129 -8.66 -5.88 -0.76
N ASP A 130 -8.25 -7.16 -0.84
CA ASP A 130 -7.50 -7.83 0.21
C ASP A 130 -6.03 -7.42 0.16
N ILE A 131 -5.56 -6.77 1.19
CA ILE A 131 -4.24 -6.19 1.31
C ILE A 131 -3.49 -6.89 2.44
N LEU A 132 -2.26 -7.36 2.17
CA LEU A 132 -1.40 -8.02 3.15
C LEU A 132 -1.03 -7.08 4.29
N THR A 133 -1.13 -7.57 5.55
CA THR A 133 -0.77 -6.78 6.74
C THR A 133 -0.10 -7.62 7.84
N GLY A 134 -0.58 -8.85 8.07
CA GLY A 134 -0.14 -9.67 9.20
C GLY A 134 -0.49 -9.09 10.57
N SER A 135 -1.49 -8.21 10.64
CA SER A 135 -1.73 -7.36 11.81
C SER A 135 -3.11 -7.55 12.43
N ASN A 136 -3.22 -7.30 13.73
CA ASN A 136 -4.45 -7.04 14.45
C ASN A 136 -5.03 -5.65 14.10
N PRO A 137 -6.29 -5.35 14.46
CA PRO A 137 -6.90 -4.04 14.18
C PRO A 137 -6.11 -2.84 14.73
N ASP A 138 -5.43 -3.01 15.86
CA ASP A 138 -4.59 -1.96 16.48
C ASP A 138 -3.19 -1.83 15.87
N GLY A 139 -2.87 -2.64 14.84
CA GLY A 139 -1.59 -2.64 14.14
C GLY A 139 -0.48 -3.45 14.79
N THR A 140 -0.78 -4.18 15.87
CA THR A 140 0.13 -5.18 16.46
C THR A 140 0.16 -6.45 15.62
N LEU A 141 1.16 -7.31 15.82
CA LEU A 141 1.26 -8.62 15.16
C LEU A 141 0.02 -9.47 15.42
N ALA A 142 -0.58 -10.01 14.38
CA ALA A 142 -1.68 -10.96 14.48
C ALA A 142 -1.24 -12.27 15.18
N VAL A 143 -2.18 -12.88 15.93
CA VAL A 143 -1.93 -14.14 16.63
C VAL A 143 -1.74 -15.30 15.65
N GLY A 144 -0.77 -16.15 15.91
CA GLY A 144 -0.37 -17.25 15.03
C GLY A 144 0.55 -16.78 13.88
N ASP A 145 0.91 -17.71 12.98
CA ASP A 145 1.66 -17.32 11.76
C ASP A 145 0.69 -16.80 10.69
N MET A 146 0.39 -15.51 10.78
CA MET A 146 -0.40 -14.75 9.80
C MET A 146 0.47 -13.87 8.90
N THR A 147 1.72 -14.28 8.66
CA THR A 147 2.74 -13.48 7.98
C THR A 147 3.45 -14.24 6.85
N CYS A 148 2.91 -15.39 6.41
CA CYS A 148 3.59 -16.23 5.43
C CYS A 148 5.06 -16.49 5.81
N ARG A 149 5.30 -16.89 7.06
CA ARG A 149 6.65 -17.10 7.65
C ARG A 149 7.51 -15.84 7.49
N ASN A 150 7.04 -14.76 8.09
CA ASN A 150 7.72 -13.47 8.04
C ASN A 150 7.99 -12.97 6.62
N TRP A 151 7.02 -13.19 5.70
CA TRP A 151 7.06 -12.73 4.31
C TRP A 151 8.19 -13.36 3.48
N ASN A 152 8.59 -14.58 3.85
CA ASN A 152 9.64 -15.35 3.18
C ASN A 152 9.13 -16.65 2.54
N SER A 153 7.83 -16.88 2.52
CA SER A 153 7.28 -18.16 2.08
C SER A 153 5.98 -18.01 1.28
N THR A 154 5.75 -18.98 0.40
CA THR A 154 4.44 -19.21 -0.23
C THR A 154 3.60 -20.24 0.52
N SER A 155 4.06 -20.71 1.70
CA SER A 155 3.34 -21.61 2.60
C SER A 155 2.92 -20.88 3.87
N GLY A 156 1.86 -21.36 4.52
CA GLY A 156 1.27 -20.73 5.69
C GLY A 156 0.08 -19.84 5.33
N TYR A 157 -0.18 -18.86 6.15
CA TYR A 157 -1.30 -17.93 6.01
C TYR A 157 -0.85 -16.49 6.19
N ALA A 158 -1.69 -15.54 5.76
CA ALA A 158 -1.50 -14.12 5.99
C ALA A 158 -2.78 -13.50 6.56
N MET A 159 -2.66 -12.45 7.39
CA MET A 159 -3.79 -11.58 7.69
C MET A 159 -3.93 -10.56 6.58
N PHE A 160 -5.15 -10.42 6.07
CA PHE A 160 -5.56 -9.36 5.15
C PHE A 160 -6.33 -8.25 5.87
N GLY A 161 -6.24 -7.04 5.32
CA GLY A 161 -7.19 -5.96 5.54
C GLY A 161 -7.93 -5.63 4.25
N HIS A 162 -9.10 -5.02 4.33
CA HIS A 162 -9.89 -4.60 3.18
C HIS A 162 -9.69 -3.12 2.87
N SER A 163 -9.08 -2.81 1.73
CA SER A 163 -8.81 -1.44 1.30
C SER A 163 -10.07 -0.60 1.08
N ASP A 164 -11.18 -1.24 0.77
CA ASP A 164 -12.50 -0.63 0.58
C ASP A 164 -13.40 -0.73 1.83
N ARG A 165 -12.97 -1.47 2.86
CA ARG A 165 -13.72 -1.76 4.09
C ARG A 165 -15.06 -2.45 3.83
N GLN A 166 -15.15 -3.25 2.80
CA GLN A 166 -16.34 -3.98 2.38
C GLN A 166 -16.10 -5.49 2.38
N GLY A 167 -17.18 -6.26 2.31
CA GLY A 167 -17.14 -7.70 2.21
C GLY A 167 -17.99 -8.39 3.28
N GLY A 168 -18.06 -9.73 3.20
CA GLY A 168 -18.91 -10.57 4.08
C GLY A 168 -18.12 -11.50 5.01
N ARG A 169 -16.79 -11.49 4.99
CA ARG A 169 -15.95 -12.38 5.78
C ARG A 169 -15.29 -11.65 6.95
N GLY A 170 -15.13 -12.33 8.08
CA GLY A 170 -14.39 -11.84 9.24
C GLY A 170 -14.82 -10.47 9.72
N ASN A 171 -13.86 -9.58 9.93
CA ASN A 171 -14.06 -8.18 10.24
C ASN A 171 -13.95 -7.31 8.98
N ALA A 172 -14.89 -7.46 8.07
CA ALA A 172 -14.87 -6.86 6.74
C ALA A 172 -14.67 -5.33 6.73
N GLY A 173 -15.09 -4.64 7.79
CA GLY A 173 -14.87 -3.20 7.96
C GLY A 173 -13.44 -2.81 8.35
N SER A 174 -12.56 -3.77 8.62
CA SER A 174 -11.18 -3.49 9.01
C SER A 174 -10.27 -3.34 7.79
N TRP A 175 -9.58 -2.21 7.72
CA TRP A 175 -8.63 -1.95 6.64
C TRP A 175 -7.33 -2.77 6.77
N ASN A 176 -7.00 -3.27 7.97
CA ASN A 176 -5.74 -3.95 8.27
C ASN A 176 -5.90 -5.33 8.93
N SER A 177 -7.13 -5.76 9.29
CA SER A 177 -7.35 -7.01 10.01
C SER A 177 -8.75 -7.57 9.71
N ALA A 178 -9.02 -7.89 8.45
CA ALA A 178 -10.33 -8.35 7.99
C ALA A 178 -10.49 -9.87 8.17
N HIS A 179 -9.62 -10.65 7.56
CA HIS A 179 -9.64 -12.12 7.63
C HIS A 179 -8.29 -12.74 7.25
N GLN A 180 -8.16 -14.03 7.56
CA GLN A 180 -7.02 -14.85 7.13
C GLN A 180 -7.14 -15.20 5.64
N SER A 181 -5.99 -15.31 4.95
CA SER A 181 -5.90 -15.84 3.59
C SER A 181 -6.15 -17.38 3.56
N GLU A 182 -6.46 -17.92 2.37
CA GLU A 182 -6.56 -19.38 2.18
C GLU A 182 -5.18 -20.04 2.00
N GLY A 183 -4.12 -19.27 1.97
CA GLY A 183 -2.73 -19.70 1.85
C GLY A 183 -1.84 -18.54 1.47
N CYS A 184 -0.55 -18.78 1.14
CA CYS A 184 0.43 -17.74 0.83
C CYS A 184 0.86 -17.70 -0.65
N THR A 185 0.24 -18.48 -1.52
CA THR A 185 0.47 -18.37 -2.97
C THR A 185 -0.36 -17.23 -3.57
N THR A 186 0.07 -16.70 -4.71
CA THR A 186 -0.75 -15.70 -5.45
C THR A 186 -2.12 -16.27 -5.85
N ALA A 187 -2.21 -17.58 -6.15
CA ALA A 187 -3.47 -18.24 -6.45
C ALA A 187 -4.40 -18.23 -5.22
N ALA A 188 -3.90 -18.65 -4.05
CA ALA A 188 -4.67 -18.65 -2.81
C ALA A 188 -5.15 -17.23 -2.41
N PHE A 189 -4.36 -16.20 -2.66
CA PHE A 189 -4.77 -14.82 -2.42
C PHE A 189 -5.95 -14.40 -3.30
N ARG A 190 -5.98 -14.85 -4.56
CA ARG A 190 -7.07 -14.53 -5.51
C ARG A 190 -8.41 -15.15 -5.13
N GLU A 191 -8.41 -16.24 -4.37
CA GLU A 191 -9.63 -16.93 -3.93
C GLU A 191 -10.51 -16.06 -3.04
N THR A 192 -9.92 -15.07 -2.35
CA THR A 192 -10.64 -14.16 -1.46
C THR A 192 -10.70 -12.71 -1.97
N GLY A 193 -10.02 -12.37 -3.05
CA GLY A 193 -10.00 -11.03 -3.62
C GLY A 193 -8.68 -10.30 -3.46
N GLY A 194 -7.60 -11.02 -3.12
CA GLY A 194 -6.24 -10.49 -2.99
C GLY A 194 -5.36 -10.74 -4.21
N SER A 195 -4.19 -10.13 -4.24
CA SER A 195 -3.16 -10.37 -5.27
C SER A 195 -1.73 -10.23 -4.74
N GLY A 196 -1.56 -10.07 -3.42
CA GLY A 196 -0.26 -9.84 -2.80
C GLY A 196 0.16 -8.37 -2.75
N LEU A 197 -0.80 -7.45 -2.80
CA LEU A 197 -0.56 -6.03 -2.57
C LEU A 197 -0.45 -5.73 -1.07
N PHE A 198 0.25 -4.65 -0.73
CA PHE A 198 0.38 -4.15 0.64
C PHE A 198 0.46 -2.62 0.68
N TYR A 199 0.19 -2.06 1.86
CA TYR A 199 0.29 -0.62 2.08
C TYR A 199 1.73 -0.20 2.32
N CYS A 200 2.06 0.98 1.83
CA CYS A 200 3.34 1.65 2.02
C CYS A 200 3.14 2.99 2.72
N PHE A 201 3.95 3.25 3.73
CA PHE A 201 3.94 4.48 4.50
C PHE A 201 5.34 5.12 4.51
N ALA A 202 5.40 6.44 4.45
CA ALA A 202 6.62 7.16 4.75
C ALA A 202 6.85 7.12 6.27
N ALA A 203 8.00 6.60 6.69
CA ALA A 203 8.36 6.43 8.10
C ALA A 203 8.79 7.73 8.76
N GLN A 204 9.09 8.76 7.97
CA GLN A 204 9.42 10.13 8.39
C GLN A 204 8.87 11.15 7.41
#